data_351a824be803eadeedc22a862ea22f3d
#
_entry.id   351a824be803eadeedc22a862ea22f3d
#
_cell.length_a   1.000
_cell.length_b   1.000
_cell.length_c   1.000
_cell.angle_alpha   90.00
_cell.angle_beta   90.00
_cell.angle_gamma   90.00
#
_symmetry.space_group_name_H-M   'P 1'
#
loop_
_entity.id
_entity.type
_entity.pdbx_description
1 polymer ?
#
loop_
_entity_poly.entity_id
_entity_poly.type
_entity_poly.pdbx_seq_one_letter_code
_entity_poly.pdbx_strand_id
1 'polypeptide(L)'
;LKVEVELGFDDKLAAKEAERCLNCDVQTVFSAPLCIECDACMDICPVDCINFTFNDDEPALRQKLRVPALNKTQDLYVSEPLKTGAIMAKDEDMCLHCGLCAERCPTGAWDMQKFMYVEAQASQACLTHHNAYLR
;
A
#
# COMPACT_ATOMS: atom_id res chain seq x y z
N LEU A 1 5.31 -40.50 -6.56
CA LEU A 1 5.81 -39.69 -5.44
C LEU A 1 4.73 -39.67 -4.37
N LYS A 2 5.03 -40.30 -3.21
CA LYS A 2 4.10 -40.38 -2.06
C LYS A 2 4.59 -39.58 -0.84
N VAL A 3 5.67 -38.83 -1.02
CA VAL A 3 6.30 -38.03 0.07
C VAL A 3 6.32 -36.58 -0.39
N GLU A 4 5.92 -35.69 0.50
CA GLU A 4 5.99 -34.24 0.32
C GLU A 4 7.47 -33.84 0.21
N VAL A 5 7.79 -33.09 -0.85
CA VAL A 5 9.20 -32.71 -1.16
C VAL A 5 9.60 -31.47 -0.36
N GLU A 6 8.65 -30.56 -0.13
CA GLU A 6 8.85 -29.39 0.70
C GLU A 6 7.96 -29.51 1.96
N LEU A 7 8.61 -29.61 3.09
CA LEU A 7 7.93 -29.68 4.39
C LEU A 7 7.74 -28.25 4.92
N GLY A 8 6.62 -27.99 5.54
CA GLY A 8 6.41 -26.77 6.31
C GLY A 8 7.35 -26.69 7.53
N PHE A 9 7.43 -25.53 8.13
CA PHE A 9 8.23 -25.32 9.34
C PHE A 9 7.55 -25.95 10.56
N ASP A 10 8.31 -26.65 11.39
CA ASP A 10 7.95 -26.90 12.76
C ASP A 10 8.23 -25.65 13.62
N ASP A 11 7.75 -25.63 14.86
CA ASP A 11 7.88 -24.45 15.75
C ASP A 11 9.33 -24.00 15.93
N LYS A 12 10.29 -24.92 15.96
CA LYS A 12 11.71 -24.60 16.14
C LYS A 12 12.32 -24.01 14.88
N LEU A 13 11.97 -24.56 13.73
CA LEU A 13 12.42 -24.04 12.44
C LEU A 13 11.78 -22.69 12.14
N ALA A 14 10.49 -22.52 12.44
CA ALA A 14 9.80 -21.26 12.32
C ALA A 14 10.44 -20.17 13.19
N ALA A 15 10.75 -20.48 14.45
CA ALA A 15 11.45 -19.56 15.35
C ALA A 15 12.82 -19.15 14.80
N LYS A 16 13.58 -20.13 14.29
CA LYS A 16 14.91 -19.88 13.71
C LYS A 16 14.84 -19.01 12.44
N GLU A 17 13.83 -19.20 11.60
CA GLU A 17 13.62 -18.33 10.43
C GLU A 17 13.17 -16.93 10.83
N ALA A 18 12.35 -16.82 11.88
CA ALA A 18 11.91 -15.54 12.43
C ALA A 18 13.06 -14.70 13.04
N GLU A 19 14.16 -15.34 13.47
CA GLU A 19 15.37 -14.63 13.89
C GLU A 19 16.09 -13.90 12.74
N ARG A 20 15.78 -14.27 11.50
CA ARG A 20 16.29 -13.61 10.30
C ARG A 20 15.43 -12.41 9.97
N CYS A 21 15.71 -11.25 10.57
CA CYS A 21 14.99 -10.03 10.31
C CYS A 21 15.07 -9.62 8.83
N LEU A 22 13.93 -9.49 8.16
CA LEU A 22 13.80 -9.06 6.77
C LEU A 22 13.39 -7.58 6.63
N ASN A 23 13.38 -6.82 7.73
CA ASN A 23 12.90 -5.43 7.78
C ASN A 23 11.46 -5.29 7.22
N CYS A 24 10.57 -6.21 7.54
CA CYS A 24 9.17 -6.16 7.12
C CYS A 24 8.38 -5.00 7.75
N ASP A 25 9.00 -4.21 8.62
CA ASP A 25 8.48 -2.97 9.18
C ASP A 25 8.62 -1.77 8.23
N VAL A 26 9.21 -1.96 7.05
CA VAL A 26 9.33 -0.91 6.03
C VAL A 26 8.18 -1.03 5.03
N GLN A 27 7.47 0.08 4.83
CA GLN A 27 6.35 0.18 3.91
C GLN A 27 6.54 1.34 2.93
N THR A 28 5.78 1.32 1.85
CA THR A 28 5.69 2.46 0.94
C THR A 28 4.73 3.51 1.49
N VAL A 29 5.19 4.74 1.57
CA VAL A 29 4.42 5.91 2.03
C VAL A 29 4.20 6.86 0.87
N PHE A 30 2.98 7.40 0.76
CA PHE A 30 2.60 8.31 -0.30
C PHE A 30 2.42 9.74 0.21
N SER A 31 2.99 10.70 -0.51
CA SER A 31 2.85 12.13 -0.26
C SER A 31 2.10 12.80 -1.41
N ALA A 32 0.82 13.10 -1.18
CA ALA A 32 -0.06 13.71 -2.17
C ALA A 32 0.47 15.05 -2.75
N PRO A 33 1.06 15.97 -1.95
CA PRO A 33 1.59 17.23 -2.47
C PRO A 33 2.70 17.08 -3.51
N LEU A 34 3.46 16.00 -3.49
CA LEU A 34 4.55 15.71 -4.42
C LEU A 34 4.07 14.99 -5.69
N CYS A 35 2.85 14.48 -5.69
CA CYS A 35 2.31 13.71 -6.81
C CYS A 35 2.01 14.62 -8.01
N ILE A 36 2.46 14.19 -9.19
CA ILE A 36 2.17 14.83 -10.48
C ILE A 36 1.17 14.04 -11.34
N GLU A 37 0.56 13.01 -10.74
CA GLU A 37 -0.49 12.20 -11.38
C GLU A 37 -0.05 11.58 -12.73
N CYS A 38 1.17 11.03 -12.77
CA CYS A 38 1.76 10.46 -14.01
C CYS A 38 1.49 8.95 -14.17
N ASP A 39 0.77 8.31 -13.25
CA ASP A 39 0.35 6.91 -13.23
C ASP A 39 1.49 5.87 -13.22
N ALA A 40 2.76 6.29 -13.26
CA ALA A 40 3.91 5.41 -13.34
C ALA A 40 4.01 4.38 -12.19
N CYS A 41 3.48 4.71 -11.01
CA CYS A 41 3.38 3.79 -9.86
C CYS A 41 2.31 2.71 -10.06
N MET A 42 1.22 3.02 -10.78
CA MET A 42 0.20 2.04 -11.14
C MET A 42 0.75 1.06 -12.17
N ASP A 43 1.47 1.56 -13.17
CA ASP A 43 2.00 0.74 -14.26
C ASP A 43 3.07 -0.24 -13.79
N ILE A 44 3.86 0.13 -12.78
CA ILE A 44 4.95 -0.72 -12.27
C ILE A 44 4.49 -1.67 -11.15
N CYS A 45 3.30 -1.48 -10.60
CA CYS A 45 2.84 -2.29 -9.47
C CYS A 45 2.57 -3.74 -9.90
N PRO A 46 3.29 -4.74 -9.37
CA PRO A 46 3.16 -6.13 -9.81
C PRO A 46 1.83 -6.78 -9.38
N VAL A 47 1.12 -6.16 -8.44
CA VAL A 47 -0.16 -6.68 -7.90
C VAL A 47 -1.33 -5.71 -8.12
N ASP A 48 -1.12 -4.64 -8.89
CA ASP A 48 -2.16 -3.66 -9.24
C ASP A 48 -2.94 -3.08 -8.04
N CYS A 49 -2.28 -2.94 -6.89
CA CYS A 49 -2.93 -2.50 -5.65
C CYS A 49 -3.12 -0.97 -5.53
N ILE A 50 -2.67 -0.19 -6.52
CA ILE A 50 -2.72 1.27 -6.52
C ILE A 50 -3.71 1.75 -7.58
N ASN A 51 -4.61 2.67 -7.21
CA ASN A 51 -5.53 3.32 -8.13
C ASN A 51 -5.62 4.82 -7.86
N PHE A 52 -5.80 5.60 -8.92
CA PHE A 52 -6.20 7.00 -8.83
C PHE A 52 -7.67 7.14 -9.25
N THR A 53 -8.48 7.74 -8.40
CA THR A 53 -9.91 7.92 -8.63
C THR A 53 -10.43 9.07 -7.79
N PHE A 54 -11.72 9.39 -7.88
CA PHE A 54 -12.35 10.34 -6.97
C PHE A 54 -12.82 9.64 -5.70
N ASN A 55 -12.68 10.32 -4.56
CA ASN A 55 -13.10 9.78 -3.27
C ASN A 55 -14.61 9.49 -3.25
N ASP A 56 -14.94 8.36 -2.65
CA ASP A 56 -16.30 7.84 -2.59
C ASP A 56 -16.45 6.98 -1.32
N ASP A 57 -17.61 6.40 -1.09
CA ASP A 57 -17.77 5.43 -0.02
C ASP A 57 -16.93 4.16 -0.26
N GLU A 58 -16.56 3.47 0.79
CA GLU A 58 -15.66 2.30 0.72
C GLU A 58 -16.12 1.23 -0.28
N PRO A 59 -17.41 0.82 -0.32
CA PRO A 59 -17.88 -0.15 -1.32
C PRO A 59 -17.72 0.33 -2.76
N ALA A 60 -17.93 1.63 -3.03
CA ALA A 60 -17.76 2.19 -4.37
C ALA A 60 -16.27 2.26 -4.76
N LEU A 61 -15.38 2.64 -3.84
CA LEU A 61 -13.93 2.63 -4.08
C LEU A 61 -13.43 1.21 -4.39
N ARG A 62 -13.91 0.19 -3.66
CA ARG A 62 -13.52 -1.21 -3.92
C ARG A 62 -13.92 -1.69 -5.30
N GLN A 63 -15.01 -1.19 -5.86
CA GLN A 63 -15.41 -1.50 -7.25
C GLN A 63 -14.51 -0.84 -8.30
N LYS A 64 -13.81 0.23 -7.93
CA LYS A 64 -12.89 0.96 -8.82
C LYS A 64 -11.46 0.43 -8.79
N LEU A 65 -11.14 -0.52 -7.90
CA LEU A 65 -9.82 -1.13 -7.84
C LEU A 65 -9.54 -1.93 -9.12
N ARG A 66 -8.28 -1.91 -9.59
CA ARG A 66 -7.84 -2.69 -10.77
C ARG A 66 -7.94 -4.19 -10.53
N VAL A 67 -7.74 -4.62 -9.30
CA VAL A 67 -7.98 -6.01 -8.85
C VAL A 67 -8.92 -6.01 -7.65
N PRO A 68 -9.76 -7.04 -7.49
CA PRO A 68 -10.62 -7.15 -6.31
C PRO A 68 -9.81 -7.27 -5.04
N ALA A 69 -10.18 -6.53 -3.99
CA ALA A 69 -9.60 -6.67 -2.67
C ALA A 69 -9.87 -8.07 -2.11
N LEU A 70 -8.83 -8.73 -1.60
CA LEU A 70 -8.94 -10.06 -1.00
C LEU A 70 -9.54 -9.99 0.40
N ASN A 71 -9.10 -9.02 1.20
CA ASN A 71 -9.56 -8.83 2.56
C ASN A 71 -10.46 -7.59 2.67
N LYS A 72 -11.75 -7.81 2.90
CA LYS A 72 -12.75 -6.74 3.02
C LYS A 72 -12.90 -6.21 4.45
N THR A 73 -12.17 -6.78 5.40
CA THR A 73 -12.18 -6.32 6.80
C THR A 73 -11.08 -5.29 7.09
N GLN A 74 -10.14 -5.14 6.16
CA GLN A 74 -9.10 -4.11 6.21
C GLN A 74 -9.53 -2.93 5.32
N ASP A 75 -9.49 -1.73 5.87
CA ASP A 75 -9.82 -0.51 5.14
C ASP A 75 -8.78 -0.23 4.05
N LEU A 76 -9.25 0.35 2.94
CA LEU A 76 -8.35 0.87 1.91
C LEU A 76 -7.60 2.09 2.43
N TYR A 77 -6.31 2.18 2.13
CA TYR A 77 -5.59 3.44 2.29
C TYR A 77 -6.09 4.44 1.25
N VAL A 78 -6.47 5.62 1.69
CA VAL A 78 -6.93 6.72 0.85
C VAL A 78 -6.09 7.96 1.15
N SER A 79 -5.45 8.52 0.11
CA SER A 79 -4.62 9.71 0.26
C SER A 79 -5.44 10.98 0.46
N GLU A 80 -4.74 12.07 0.83
CA GLU A 80 -5.30 13.41 0.67
C GLU A 80 -5.60 13.68 -0.82
N PRO A 81 -6.53 14.62 -1.13
CA PRO A 81 -6.82 15.02 -2.49
C PRO A 81 -5.58 15.52 -3.23
N LEU A 82 -5.43 15.07 -4.46
CA LEU A 82 -4.42 15.52 -5.40
C LEU A 82 -4.81 16.88 -6.03
N LYS A 83 -3.96 17.40 -6.89
CA LYS A 83 -4.19 18.70 -7.55
C LYS A 83 -5.45 18.72 -8.41
N THR A 84 -5.82 17.59 -9.00
CA THR A 84 -7.07 17.44 -9.79
C THR A 84 -8.30 17.20 -8.93
N GLY A 85 -8.14 16.98 -7.63
CA GLY A 85 -9.19 16.52 -6.73
C GLY A 85 -9.35 15.01 -6.70
N ALA A 86 -8.58 14.26 -7.50
CA ALA A 86 -8.50 12.81 -7.38
C ALA A 86 -7.82 12.41 -6.07
N ILE A 87 -8.00 11.17 -5.67
CA ILE A 87 -7.29 10.55 -4.54
C ILE A 87 -6.50 9.33 -5.04
N MET A 88 -5.45 8.97 -4.32
CA MET A 88 -4.81 7.68 -4.47
C MET A 88 -5.41 6.71 -3.46
N ALA A 89 -5.97 5.62 -3.97
CA ALA A 89 -6.46 4.49 -3.15
C ALA A 89 -5.51 3.31 -3.30
N LYS A 90 -5.12 2.71 -2.19
CA LYS A 90 -4.21 1.57 -2.15
C LYS A 90 -4.76 0.47 -1.26
N ASP A 91 -4.77 -0.75 -1.78
CA ASP A 91 -5.06 -1.95 -0.98
C ASP A 91 -3.77 -2.42 -0.28
N GLU A 92 -3.70 -2.16 1.02
CA GLU A 92 -2.53 -2.53 1.82
C GLU A 92 -2.39 -4.05 1.99
N ASP A 93 -3.48 -4.80 1.94
CA ASP A 93 -3.46 -6.26 2.05
C ASP A 93 -2.86 -6.92 0.80
N MET A 94 -3.03 -6.27 -0.37
CA MET A 94 -2.42 -6.71 -1.62
C MET A 94 -0.99 -6.24 -1.79
N CYS A 95 -0.58 -5.18 -1.11
CA CYS A 95 0.72 -4.56 -1.29
C CYS A 95 1.86 -5.47 -0.83
N LEU A 96 2.83 -5.72 -1.70
CA LEU A 96 4.02 -6.51 -1.38
C LEU A 96 5.12 -5.71 -0.68
N HIS A 97 4.93 -4.42 -0.45
CA HIS A 97 5.94 -3.49 0.08
C HIS A 97 7.29 -3.57 -0.68
N CYS A 98 7.24 -3.88 -1.98
CA CYS A 98 8.43 -4.11 -2.80
C CYS A 98 9.21 -2.83 -3.16
N GLY A 99 8.63 -1.64 -2.96
CA GLY A 99 9.28 -0.36 -3.21
C GLY A 99 9.35 0.09 -4.67
N LEU A 100 8.86 -0.70 -5.64
CA LEU A 100 8.95 -0.35 -7.07
C LEU A 100 8.23 0.97 -7.39
N CYS A 101 7.12 1.27 -6.71
CA CYS A 101 6.43 2.56 -6.86
C CYS A 101 7.30 3.74 -6.40
N ALA A 102 8.08 3.58 -5.33
CA ALA A 102 9.01 4.59 -4.84
C ALA A 102 10.19 4.77 -5.80
N GLU A 103 10.76 3.68 -6.28
CA GLU A 103 11.87 3.71 -7.25
C GLU A 103 11.44 4.36 -8.58
N ARG A 104 10.22 4.08 -9.03
CA ARG A 104 9.69 4.60 -10.30
C ARG A 104 9.21 6.05 -10.23
N CYS A 105 8.91 6.57 -9.04
CA CYS A 105 8.31 7.89 -8.87
C CYS A 105 9.30 9.02 -9.20
N PRO A 106 9.05 9.85 -10.24
CA PRO A 106 10.01 10.88 -10.65
C PRO A 106 10.09 12.06 -9.66
N THR A 107 9.09 12.23 -8.80
CA THR A 107 8.98 13.37 -7.87
C THR A 107 9.20 12.98 -6.41
N GLY A 108 9.44 11.68 -6.13
CA GLY A 108 9.56 11.19 -4.76
C GLY A 108 8.24 11.27 -3.97
N ALA A 109 7.09 11.26 -4.65
CA ALA A 109 5.79 11.18 -3.97
C ALA A 109 5.60 9.86 -3.22
N TRP A 110 6.30 8.81 -3.62
CA TRP A 110 6.42 7.55 -2.91
C TRP A 110 7.80 7.45 -2.25
N ASP A 111 7.82 6.97 -1.01
CA ASP A 111 9.03 6.75 -0.23
C ASP A 111 8.93 5.43 0.55
N MET A 112 10.08 4.87 0.95
CA MET A 112 10.15 3.68 1.79
C MET A 112 10.44 4.11 3.22
N GLN A 113 9.48 3.92 4.12
CA GLN A 113 9.60 4.34 5.51
C GLN A 113 9.23 3.21 6.47
N LYS A 114 9.67 3.31 7.72
CA LYS A 114 9.21 2.39 8.76
C LYS A 114 7.69 2.47 8.91
N PHE A 115 7.07 1.33 9.14
CA PHE A 115 5.63 1.25 9.33
C PHE A 115 5.18 2.19 10.45
N MET A 116 4.27 3.09 10.09
CA MET A 116 3.55 3.95 11.03
C MET A 116 2.06 3.80 10.73
N TYR A 117 1.31 3.35 11.72
CA TYR A 117 -0.12 3.14 11.56
C TYR A 117 -0.83 4.50 11.48
N VAL A 118 -1.49 4.74 10.35
CA VAL A 118 -2.36 5.90 10.15
C VAL A 118 -3.67 5.40 9.56
N GLU A 119 -4.75 5.59 10.30
CA GLU A 119 -6.09 5.29 9.78
C GLU A 119 -6.56 6.40 8.85
N ALA A 120 -6.93 6.02 7.63
CA ALA A 120 -7.66 6.88 6.70
C ALA A 120 -8.86 6.08 6.18
N GLN A 121 -10.06 6.64 6.29
CA GLN A 121 -11.28 5.99 5.83
C GLN A 121 -11.81 6.67 4.58
N ALA A 122 -12.33 5.86 3.64
CA ALA A 122 -13.01 6.35 2.46
C ALA A 122 -14.21 7.23 2.83
N SER A 123 -14.51 8.24 2.03
CA SER A 123 -15.58 9.24 2.22
C SER A 123 -15.45 10.15 3.45
N GLN A 124 -14.50 9.95 4.31
CA GLN A 124 -14.18 10.98 5.29
C GLN A 124 -13.55 12.17 4.57
N ALA A 125 -13.88 13.40 5.00
CA ALA A 125 -13.10 14.56 4.58
C ALA A 125 -11.64 14.18 4.81
N CYS A 126 -10.83 14.20 3.74
CA CYS A 126 -9.42 13.88 3.86
C CYS A 126 -8.87 14.75 4.97
N LEU A 127 -8.79 14.16 6.14
CA LEU A 127 -8.26 14.86 7.29
C LEU A 127 -6.85 15.21 6.90
N THR A 128 -6.52 16.46 6.98
CA THR A 128 -5.17 16.98 6.86
C THR A 128 -4.33 16.31 7.94
N HIS A 129 -3.93 15.07 7.68
CA HIS A 129 -2.87 14.44 8.44
C HIS A 129 -1.59 15.18 8.10
N HIS A 130 -1.47 16.36 8.71
CA HIS A 130 -0.28 17.13 8.71
C HIS A 130 0.89 16.22 9.09
N ASN A 131 1.69 15.87 8.07
CA ASN A 131 3.12 15.58 8.22
C ASN A 131 3.55 14.66 9.38
N ALA A 132 2.86 13.55 9.61
CA ALA A 132 3.45 12.50 10.44
C ALA A 132 4.72 11.89 9.78
N TYR A 133 4.89 12.11 8.49
CA TYR A 133 5.97 11.53 7.68
C TYR A 133 7.13 12.49 7.33
N LEU A 134 7.08 13.75 7.79
CA LEU A 134 8.15 14.73 7.55
C LEU A 134 8.83 15.10 8.86
N ARG A 135 9.41 14.14 9.57
CA ARG A 135 10.39 14.40 10.64
C ARG A 135 11.59 13.50 10.50
#